data_70dd52e871a660a1bcdc6a3001e11c3e
#
_entry.id   70dd52e871a660a1bcdc6a3001e11c3e
#
_cell.length_a   1.000
_cell.length_b   1.000
_cell.length_c   1.000
_cell.angle_alpha   90.00
_cell.angle_beta   90.00
_cell.angle_gamma   90.00
#
_symmetry.space_group_name_H-M   'P 1'
#
loop_
_entity.id
_entity.type
_entity.pdbx_description
1 polymer ?
#
loop_
_entity_poly.entity_id
_entity_poly.type
_entity_poly.pdbx_seq_one_letter_code
_entity_poly.pdbx_strand_id
1 'polypeptide(L)'
;MSTYPVDIKTVNITTATTTTIFNGPARVLGVSWVVPTNVGVGTITVNDDTTAMWVVNTPATITTSHKTPSHGSIMLPGTGIKADTSLKVTNAVVTHVTVYYG
;
A
#
# COMPACT_ATOMS: atom_id res chain seq x y z
N MET A 1 -31.85 5.25 0.18
CA MET A 1 -30.69 4.75 0.89
C MET A 1 -29.59 4.38 -0.08
N SER A 2 -28.39 4.71 0.27
CA SER A 2 -27.26 4.36 -0.58
C SER A 2 -27.00 2.87 -0.50
N THR A 3 -26.82 2.27 -1.65
CA THR A 3 -26.34 0.89 -1.74
C THR A 3 -24.81 0.83 -1.79
N TYR A 4 -24.19 1.98 -1.76
CA TYR A 4 -22.74 2.05 -1.71
C TYR A 4 -22.33 2.24 -0.27
N PRO A 5 -22.14 1.17 0.41
CA PRO A 5 -21.81 1.27 1.81
C PRO A 5 -20.41 1.71 2.05
N VAL A 6 -19.64 1.85 1.02
CA VAL A 6 -18.24 1.87 1.25
C VAL A 6 -17.75 3.29 1.31
N ASP A 7 -17.52 3.73 2.51
CA ASP A 7 -16.66 4.87 2.71
C ASP A 7 -15.23 4.38 2.52
N ILE A 8 -14.75 4.49 1.30
CA ILE A 8 -13.36 4.19 1.04
C ILE A 8 -12.52 5.27 1.67
N LYS A 9 -11.67 4.85 2.58
CA LYS A 9 -10.74 5.76 3.25
C LYS A 9 -9.36 5.57 2.66
N THR A 10 -8.55 6.61 2.74
CA THR A 10 -7.17 6.56 2.24
C THR A 10 -6.21 7.05 3.31
N VAL A 11 -5.04 6.44 3.34
CA VAL A 11 -3.92 6.89 4.16
C VAL A 11 -2.70 7.01 3.26
N ASN A 12 -2.02 8.14 3.37
CA ASN A 12 -0.79 8.42 2.63
C ASN A 12 0.40 8.16 3.53
N ILE A 13 1.31 7.30 3.08
CA ILE A 13 2.52 6.96 3.80
C ILE A 13 3.70 7.51 3.02
N THR A 14 4.48 8.38 3.66
CA THR A 14 5.61 9.05 3.01
C THR A 14 6.95 8.63 3.58
N THR A 15 6.98 7.70 4.51
CA THR A 15 8.20 7.23 5.16
C THR A 15 8.34 5.72 5.02
N ALA A 16 9.59 5.24 4.95
CA ALA A 16 9.87 3.81 4.88
C ALA A 16 9.77 3.21 6.28
N THR A 17 8.57 2.84 6.68
CA THR A 17 8.30 2.31 8.01
C THR A 17 7.02 1.50 8.01
N THR A 18 6.69 0.92 9.14
CA THR A 18 5.39 0.26 9.34
C THR A 18 4.42 1.26 9.94
N THR A 19 3.28 1.42 9.28
CA THR A 19 2.23 2.35 9.70
C THR A 19 0.97 1.58 10.02
N THR A 20 0.38 1.88 11.17
CA THR A 20 -0.95 1.35 11.50
C THR A 20 -1.99 2.15 10.73
N ILE A 21 -2.70 1.48 9.84
CA ILE A 21 -3.75 2.11 9.04
C ILE A 21 -5.04 2.20 9.84
N PHE A 22 -5.38 1.10 10.49
CA PHE A 22 -6.58 1.03 11.32
C PHE A 22 -6.36 0.04 12.45
N ASN A 23 -6.63 0.48 13.66
CA ASN A 23 -6.49 -0.37 14.85
C ASN A 23 -7.81 -1.09 15.11
N GLY A 24 -7.98 -2.20 14.43
CA GLY A 24 -9.19 -2.99 14.48
C GLY A 24 -9.40 -3.71 13.15
N PRO A 25 -10.48 -4.47 13.00
CA PRO A 25 -10.77 -5.15 11.74
C PRO A 25 -11.00 -4.13 10.62
N ALA A 26 -10.37 -4.36 9.49
CA ALA A 26 -10.53 -3.51 8.32
C ALA A 26 -10.18 -4.31 7.07
N ARG A 27 -10.62 -3.82 5.91
CA ARG A 27 -10.27 -4.42 4.62
C ARG A 27 -9.40 -3.47 3.84
N VAL A 28 -8.33 -4.00 3.26
CA VAL A 28 -7.55 -3.25 2.29
C VAL A 28 -8.17 -3.50 0.92
N LEU A 29 -8.43 -2.41 0.21
CA LEU A 29 -9.08 -2.45 -1.10
C LEU A 29 -8.07 -2.27 -2.22
N GLY A 30 -6.96 -1.65 -1.94
CA GLY A 30 -5.91 -1.46 -2.91
C GLY A 30 -4.80 -0.58 -2.39
N VAL A 31 -3.75 -0.47 -3.17
CA VAL A 31 -2.63 0.43 -2.89
C VAL A 31 -2.22 1.11 -4.18
N SER A 32 -1.72 2.32 -4.06
CA SER A 32 -1.02 3.00 -5.14
C SER A 32 0.29 3.52 -4.60
N TRP A 33 1.25 3.71 -5.49
CA TRP A 33 2.59 4.14 -5.08
C TRP A 33 3.23 5.05 -6.10
N VAL A 34 4.14 5.86 -5.61
CA VAL A 34 5.06 6.64 -6.44
C VAL A 34 6.46 6.36 -5.94
N VAL A 35 7.31 5.88 -6.82
CA VAL A 35 8.72 5.64 -6.56
C VAL A 35 9.49 6.74 -7.28
N PRO A 36 10.22 7.60 -6.55
CA PRO A 36 10.99 8.66 -7.19
C PRO A 36 12.17 8.08 -7.98
N THR A 37 12.88 8.93 -8.66
CA THR A 37 14.05 8.51 -9.42
C THR A 37 15.16 8.01 -8.49
N ASN A 38 15.97 7.10 -9.01
CA ASN A 38 17.18 6.60 -8.33
C ASN A 38 16.89 5.85 -7.03
N VAL A 39 15.83 5.04 -7.03
CA VAL A 39 15.44 4.21 -5.89
C VAL A 39 15.53 2.75 -6.29
N GLY A 40 16.03 1.92 -5.39
CA GLY A 40 16.12 0.47 -5.61
C GLY A 40 14.76 -0.23 -5.59
N VAL A 41 14.80 -1.54 -5.74
CA VAL A 41 13.60 -2.36 -5.62
C VAL A 41 13.06 -2.24 -4.21
N GLY A 42 11.76 -2.04 -4.10
CA GLY A 42 11.10 -1.91 -2.81
C GLY A 42 9.93 -2.87 -2.66
N THR A 43 9.34 -2.86 -1.48
CA THR A 43 8.16 -3.68 -1.19
C THR A 43 7.15 -2.87 -0.39
N ILE A 44 5.88 -3.20 -0.65
CA ILE A 44 4.76 -2.73 0.16
C ILE A 44 4.12 -3.99 0.72
N THR A 45 4.16 -4.15 2.04
CA THR A 45 3.60 -5.32 2.70
C THR A 45 2.37 -4.93 3.50
N VAL A 46 1.25 -5.56 3.21
CA VAL A 46 0.02 -5.38 3.95
C VAL A 46 -0.05 -6.46 5.01
N ASN A 47 -0.21 -6.06 6.26
CA ASN A 47 -0.17 -6.96 7.39
C ASN A 47 -1.49 -6.94 8.18
N ASP A 48 -1.82 -8.08 8.74
CA ASP A 48 -2.76 -8.18 9.85
C ASP A 48 -1.92 -8.26 11.12
N ASP A 49 -1.82 -7.15 11.82
CA ASP A 49 -0.94 -6.96 12.97
C ASP A 49 0.50 -7.31 12.59
N THR A 50 1.01 -8.48 12.94
CA THR A 50 2.37 -8.90 12.61
C THR A 50 2.45 -9.90 11.47
N THR A 51 1.31 -10.33 10.95
CA THR A 51 1.25 -11.36 9.91
C THR A 51 1.13 -10.72 8.54
N ALA A 52 2.06 -11.01 7.66
CA ALA A 52 2.01 -10.51 6.29
C ALA A 52 0.89 -11.21 5.51
N MET A 53 0.03 -10.42 4.88
CA MET A 53 -1.08 -10.93 4.08
C MET A 53 -0.85 -10.76 2.59
N TRP A 54 -0.20 -9.68 2.19
CA TRP A 54 -0.04 -9.34 0.79
C TRP A 54 1.21 -8.51 0.61
N VAL A 55 2.04 -8.90 -0.34
CA VAL A 55 3.29 -8.20 -0.64
C VAL A 55 3.25 -7.72 -2.08
N VAL A 56 3.50 -6.43 -2.28
CA VAL A 56 3.63 -5.84 -3.59
C VAL A 56 5.09 -5.44 -3.78
N ASN A 57 5.70 -5.91 -4.85
CA ASN A 57 7.06 -5.54 -5.19
C ASN A 57 7.03 -4.35 -6.15
N THR A 58 7.85 -3.36 -5.89
CA THR A 58 7.97 -2.18 -6.73
C THR A 58 9.27 -2.24 -7.52
N PRO A 59 9.27 -1.78 -8.78
CA PRO A 59 10.47 -1.85 -9.60
C PRO A 59 11.51 -0.82 -9.16
N ALA A 60 12.76 -1.13 -9.46
CA ALA A 60 13.84 -0.17 -9.28
C ALA A 60 13.74 0.93 -10.33
N THR A 61 14.05 2.15 -9.91
CA THR A 61 14.15 3.29 -10.82
C THR A 61 15.60 3.72 -11.04
N ILE A 62 16.55 2.95 -10.50
CA ILE A 62 17.97 3.18 -10.70
C ILE A 62 18.35 2.63 -12.07
N THR A 63 18.56 3.51 -13.03
CA THR A 63 19.05 3.11 -14.33
C THR A 63 20.10 4.12 -14.80
N THR A 64 20.98 3.68 -15.67
CA THR A 64 22.00 4.57 -16.22
C THR A 64 21.46 5.50 -17.30
N SER A 65 20.37 5.10 -17.95
CA SER A 65 19.83 5.84 -19.09
C SER A 65 18.50 6.51 -18.81
N HIS A 66 17.72 5.99 -17.89
CA HIS A 66 16.40 6.53 -17.56
C HIS A 66 16.24 6.64 -16.06
N LYS A 67 16.13 7.86 -15.60
CA LYS A 67 15.86 8.16 -14.19
C LYS A 67 14.47 8.75 -14.08
N THR A 68 13.48 8.00 -14.48
CA THR A 68 12.09 8.44 -14.40
C THR A 68 11.43 7.87 -13.17
N PRO A 69 10.56 8.65 -12.50
CA PRO A 69 9.77 8.10 -11.42
C PRO A 69 8.86 7.00 -11.95
N SER A 70 8.61 6.03 -11.12
CA SER A 70 7.66 4.96 -11.41
C SER A 70 6.44 5.11 -10.51
N HIS A 71 5.27 4.86 -11.06
CA HIS A 71 4.05 4.84 -10.26
C HIS A 71 3.18 3.68 -10.70
N GLY A 72 2.33 3.25 -9.81
CA GLY A 72 1.43 2.17 -10.10
C GLY A 72 0.33 2.09 -9.07
N SER A 73 -0.64 1.25 -9.36
CA SER A 73 -1.72 0.98 -8.44
C SER A 73 -2.27 -0.41 -8.69
N ILE A 74 -2.70 -1.05 -7.62
CA ILE A 74 -3.37 -2.34 -7.68
C ILE A 74 -4.62 -2.22 -6.84
N MET A 75 -5.78 -2.44 -7.46
CA MET A 75 -7.04 -2.52 -6.75
C MET A 75 -7.47 -3.97 -6.69
N LEU A 76 -7.81 -4.42 -5.51
CA LEU A 76 -8.22 -5.81 -5.30
C LEU A 76 -9.69 -5.98 -5.70
N PRO A 77 -10.02 -7.14 -6.28
CA PRO A 77 -11.41 -7.41 -6.64
C PRO A 77 -12.26 -7.69 -5.41
N GLY A 78 -13.57 -7.51 -5.57
CA GLY A 78 -14.53 -7.82 -4.52
C GLY A 78 -14.39 -6.92 -3.33
N THR A 79 -14.28 -7.52 -2.15
CA THR A 79 -14.20 -6.80 -0.88
C THR A 79 -12.78 -6.66 -0.36
N GLY A 80 -11.78 -6.98 -1.16
CA GLY A 80 -10.39 -6.87 -0.77
C GLY A 80 -9.94 -7.94 0.20
N ILE A 81 -8.90 -7.64 0.95
CA ILE A 81 -8.32 -8.55 1.93
C ILE A 81 -8.61 -8.02 3.33
N LYS A 82 -9.13 -8.88 4.19
CA LYS A 82 -9.50 -8.50 5.54
C LYS A 82 -8.38 -8.74 6.53
N ALA A 83 -8.05 -7.71 7.30
CA ALA A 83 -7.26 -7.83 8.50
C ALA A 83 -8.22 -7.96 9.69
N ASP A 84 -8.01 -8.97 10.52
CA ASP A 84 -8.92 -9.24 11.64
C ASP A 84 -8.57 -8.51 12.92
N THR A 85 -7.30 -8.20 13.12
CA THR A 85 -6.81 -7.57 14.35
C THR A 85 -6.49 -6.11 14.15
N SER A 86 -5.59 -5.80 13.25
CA SER A 86 -5.27 -4.42 12.88
C SER A 86 -4.63 -4.40 11.50
N LEU A 87 -5.01 -3.41 10.73
CA LEU A 87 -4.46 -3.24 9.39
C LEU A 87 -3.21 -2.38 9.47
N LYS A 88 -2.08 -2.95 9.09
CA LYS A 88 -0.79 -2.28 9.05
C LYS A 88 -0.16 -2.44 7.69
N VAL A 89 0.60 -1.43 7.28
CA VAL A 89 1.34 -1.47 6.02
C VAL A 89 2.78 -1.12 6.28
N THR A 90 3.68 -1.97 5.79
CA THR A 90 5.11 -1.75 5.83
C THR A 90 5.57 -1.28 4.47
N ASN A 91 6.16 -0.09 4.44
CA ASN A 91 6.72 0.50 3.24
C ASN A 91 8.24 0.41 3.33
N ALA A 92 8.85 -0.38 2.47
CA ALA A 92 10.30 -0.51 2.42
C ALA A 92 10.81 0.06 1.10
N VAL A 93 11.58 1.13 1.17
CA VAL A 93 12.24 1.79 0.04
C VAL A 93 11.31 2.67 -0.82
N VAL A 94 10.04 2.36 -0.91
CA VAL A 94 9.07 3.16 -1.67
C VAL A 94 8.82 4.47 -0.94
N THR A 95 8.76 5.58 -1.66
CA THR A 95 8.66 6.89 -1.02
C THR A 95 7.22 7.25 -0.64
N HIS A 96 6.28 7.02 -1.54
CA HIS A 96 4.88 7.37 -1.28
C HIS A 96 3.99 6.18 -1.58
N VAL A 97 3.17 5.84 -0.62
CA VAL A 97 2.18 4.77 -0.75
C VAL A 97 0.85 5.30 -0.27
N THR A 98 -0.18 5.13 -1.06
CA THR A 98 -1.55 5.43 -0.65
C THR A 98 -2.29 4.11 -0.48
N VAL A 99 -2.85 3.91 0.70
CA VAL A 99 -3.60 2.71 1.02
C VAL A 99 -5.08 3.03 0.99
N TYR A 100 -5.85 2.26 0.24
CA TYR A 100 -7.30 2.37 0.16
C TYR A 100 -7.90 1.28 1.02
N TYR A 101 -8.73 1.64 1.98
CA TYR A 101 -9.29 0.69 2.92
C TYR A 101 -10.72 1.08 3.34
N GLY A 102 -11.39 0.13 3.94
CA GLY A 102 -12.76 0.36 4.40
C GLY A 102 -13.28 -0.64 5.41
#